data_419f84af80ebf9b18901c527b76ece36
#
_entry.id   419f84af80ebf9b18901c527b76ece36
#
_cell.length_a   1.000
_cell.length_b   1.000
_cell.length_c   1.000
_cell.angle_alpha   90.00
_cell.angle_beta   90.00
_cell.angle_gamma   90.00
#
_symmetry.space_group_name_H-M   'P 1'
#
loop_
_entity.id
_entity.type
_entity.pdbx_description
1 polymer ?
#
loop_
_entity_poly.entity_id
_entity_poly.type
_entity_poly.pdbx_seq_one_letter_code
_entity_poly.pdbx_strand_id
1 'polypeptide(L)'
;QIMRDSHVVTLPAVTDEGILEGLITISDIAKSYMNVYDSAVISTAKTQFKNILETLEATRVTGDIERFCEKGKVVIAAANPEMMNYYIEPHDIVILGNRAESQLSALDNGADCIIICEGANVSPTIRDLAEHNGMIIMVTSYDAYTAARLINQSIPIDFFMTKEGILSFGEDDYIDDIKEVMANKRHRDFPVLNKEGKYLGMISRRNLLG
;
A
#
# COMPACT_ATOMS: atom_id res chain seq x y z
N GLN A 1 -4.88 12.37 -2.12
CA GLN A 1 -5.24 13.69 -1.58
C GLN A 1 -4.39 14.79 -2.23
N ILE A 2 -3.05 14.70 -2.21
CA ILE A 2 -2.12 15.70 -2.77
C ILE A 2 -2.45 16.05 -4.23
N MET A 3 -2.64 15.06 -5.11
CA MET A 3 -2.98 15.29 -6.52
C MET A 3 -4.27 16.09 -6.70
N ARG A 4 -5.29 15.77 -5.90
CA ARG A 4 -6.58 16.49 -5.95
C ARG A 4 -6.43 17.94 -5.48
N ASP A 5 -5.75 18.13 -4.36
CA ASP A 5 -5.63 19.45 -3.73
C ASP A 5 -4.72 20.38 -4.53
N SER A 6 -3.74 19.84 -5.25
CA SER A 6 -2.81 20.58 -6.13
C SER A 6 -3.24 20.62 -7.59
N HIS A 7 -4.35 19.96 -7.97
CA HIS A 7 -4.84 19.87 -9.35
C HIS A 7 -3.81 19.32 -10.36
N VAL A 8 -2.94 18.41 -9.91
CA VAL A 8 -1.92 17.75 -10.73
C VAL A 8 -2.25 16.28 -10.94
N VAL A 9 -1.78 15.72 -12.04
CA VAL A 9 -2.04 14.33 -12.45
C VAL A 9 -0.81 13.43 -12.35
N THR A 10 0.35 14.04 -12.11
CA THR A 10 1.64 13.36 -11.98
C THR A 10 2.40 13.95 -10.79
N LEU A 11 2.97 13.11 -9.95
CA LEU A 11 3.81 13.52 -8.82
C LEU A 11 5.18 12.85 -8.93
N PRO A 12 6.29 13.59 -8.74
CA PRO A 12 7.60 13.01 -8.59
C PRO A 12 7.75 12.41 -7.17
N ALA A 13 8.41 11.27 -7.08
CA ALA A 13 8.96 10.74 -5.84
C ALA A 13 10.46 11.01 -5.81
N VAL A 14 10.93 11.64 -4.73
CA VAL A 14 12.33 12.05 -4.58
C VAL A 14 12.89 11.58 -3.24
N THR A 15 14.21 11.37 -3.18
CA THR A 15 14.91 11.10 -1.92
C THR A 15 14.95 12.36 -1.04
N ASP A 16 15.42 12.22 0.19
CA ASP A 16 15.67 13.37 1.10
C ASP A 16 16.69 14.35 0.52
N GLU A 17 17.61 13.87 -0.33
CA GLU A 17 18.59 14.69 -1.06
C GLU A 17 18.01 15.33 -2.33
N GLY A 18 16.76 15.02 -2.68
CA GLY A 18 16.08 15.57 -3.85
C GLY A 18 16.32 14.80 -5.16
N ILE A 19 16.93 13.61 -5.11
CA ILE A 19 17.13 12.75 -6.28
C ILE A 19 15.81 12.12 -6.71
N LEU A 20 15.50 12.16 -8.01
CA LEU A 20 14.30 11.55 -8.57
C LEU A 20 14.38 10.03 -8.50
N GLU A 21 13.44 9.40 -7.80
CA GLU A 21 13.31 7.94 -7.68
C GLU A 21 12.23 7.37 -8.60
N GLY A 22 11.19 8.12 -8.85
CA GLY A 22 10.07 7.65 -9.65
C GLY A 22 9.02 8.71 -9.93
N LEU A 23 8.02 8.33 -10.74
CA LEU A 23 6.84 9.14 -11.03
C LEU A 23 5.58 8.34 -10.70
N ILE A 24 4.60 9.03 -10.15
CA ILE A 24 3.29 8.49 -9.83
C ILE A 24 2.24 9.27 -10.59
N THR A 25 1.39 8.56 -11.31
CA THR A 25 0.28 9.12 -12.06
C THR A 25 -1.08 8.72 -11.46
N ILE A 26 -2.14 9.39 -11.87
CA ILE A 26 -3.50 8.96 -11.54
C ILE A 26 -3.77 7.53 -12.02
N SER A 27 -3.19 7.11 -13.15
CA SER A 27 -3.32 5.75 -13.66
C SER A 27 -2.70 4.71 -12.71
N ASP A 28 -1.58 5.03 -12.08
CA ASP A 28 -0.93 4.13 -11.10
C ASP A 28 -1.79 3.97 -9.84
N ILE A 29 -2.39 5.08 -9.38
CA ILE A 29 -3.35 5.05 -8.28
C ILE A 29 -4.59 4.22 -8.66
N ALA A 30 -5.14 4.41 -9.87
CA ALA A 30 -6.27 3.62 -10.33
C ALA A 30 -5.97 2.12 -10.37
N LYS A 31 -4.77 1.72 -10.80
CA LYS A 31 -4.33 0.32 -10.77
C LYS A 31 -4.33 -0.25 -9.35
N SER A 32 -3.96 0.52 -8.35
CA SER A 32 -3.97 0.07 -6.95
C SER A 32 -5.37 -0.30 -6.48
N TYR A 33 -6.40 0.41 -6.95
CA TYR A 33 -7.80 0.08 -6.66
C TYR A 33 -8.32 -1.12 -7.45
N MET A 34 -7.74 -1.40 -8.62
CA MET A 34 -8.15 -2.54 -9.45
C MET A 34 -7.58 -3.88 -8.97
N ASN A 35 -6.49 -3.86 -8.21
CA ASN A 35 -5.86 -5.06 -7.64
C ASN A 35 -6.60 -5.64 -6.41
N VAL A 36 -7.83 -5.23 -6.17
CA VAL A 36 -8.68 -5.75 -5.06
C VAL A 36 -8.87 -7.27 -5.11
N TYR A 37 -8.68 -7.89 -6.28
CA TYR A 37 -8.83 -9.33 -6.46
C TYR A 37 -7.56 -10.15 -6.17
N ASP A 38 -6.40 -9.50 -6.03
CA ASP A 38 -5.16 -10.18 -5.66
C ASP A 38 -4.98 -10.12 -4.15
N SER A 39 -5.35 -11.20 -3.47
CA SER A 39 -5.22 -11.31 -2.02
C SER A 39 -3.77 -11.33 -1.52
N ALA A 40 -2.79 -11.59 -2.39
CA ALA A 40 -1.36 -11.64 -2.07
C ALA A 40 -0.62 -10.33 -2.36
N VAL A 41 -1.29 -9.30 -2.90
CA VAL A 41 -0.62 -8.05 -3.28
C VAL A 41 0.07 -7.36 -2.10
N ILE A 42 -0.48 -7.45 -0.90
CA ILE A 42 0.10 -6.89 0.34
C ILE A 42 1.49 -7.47 0.61
N SER A 43 1.65 -8.79 0.51
CA SER A 43 2.93 -9.46 0.73
C SER A 43 3.88 -9.29 -0.45
N THR A 44 3.37 -9.31 -1.67
CA THR A 44 4.17 -9.04 -2.89
C THR A 44 4.80 -7.65 -2.85
N ALA A 45 4.07 -6.66 -2.35
CA ALA A 45 4.56 -5.29 -2.16
C ALA A 45 5.42 -5.12 -0.90
N LYS A 46 5.60 -6.16 -0.09
CA LYS A 46 6.30 -6.12 1.22
C LYS A 46 5.79 -4.98 2.10
N THR A 47 4.47 -4.89 2.23
CA THR A 47 3.82 -3.84 2.99
C THR A 47 4.14 -3.97 4.48
N GLN A 48 4.51 -2.87 5.13
CA GLN A 48 4.73 -2.83 6.57
C GLN A 48 3.40 -2.92 7.32
N PHE A 49 3.31 -3.70 8.39
CA PHE A 49 2.07 -3.84 9.17
C PHE A 49 1.61 -2.53 9.78
N LYS A 50 2.50 -1.60 10.07
CA LYS A 50 2.19 -0.24 10.50
C LYS A 50 1.34 0.52 9.48
N ASN A 51 1.62 0.36 8.18
CA ASN A 51 0.81 0.98 7.13
C ASN A 51 -0.63 0.44 7.14
N ILE A 52 -0.79 -0.86 7.38
CA ILE A 52 -2.12 -1.48 7.51
C ILE A 52 -2.86 -0.91 8.72
N LEU A 53 -2.18 -0.82 9.86
CA LEU A 53 -2.75 -0.25 11.08
C LEU A 53 -3.23 1.19 10.86
N GLU A 54 -2.40 2.03 10.25
CA GLU A 54 -2.75 3.43 9.97
C GLU A 54 -3.89 3.55 8.94
N THR A 55 -3.86 2.74 7.88
CA THR A 55 -4.91 2.73 6.84
C THR A 55 -6.28 2.33 7.39
N LEU A 56 -6.32 1.39 8.31
CA LEU A 56 -7.54 0.89 8.92
C LEU A 56 -7.92 1.65 10.20
N GLU A 57 -7.20 2.73 10.54
CA GLU A 57 -7.40 3.48 11.79
C GLU A 57 -7.45 2.54 13.00
N ALA A 58 -6.62 1.49 12.96
CA ALA A 58 -6.66 0.42 13.93
C ALA A 58 -5.78 0.72 15.14
N THR A 59 -6.07 0.03 16.24
CA THR A 59 -5.26 0.05 17.45
C THR A 59 -4.50 -1.27 17.56
N ARG A 60 -3.20 -1.22 17.84
CA ARG A 60 -2.38 -2.38 18.11
C ARG A 60 -2.73 -2.98 19.47
N VAL A 61 -2.93 -4.29 19.51
CA VAL A 61 -3.10 -5.05 20.75
C VAL A 61 -1.85 -5.84 21.08
N THR A 62 -1.31 -6.57 20.08
CA THR A 62 -0.09 -7.41 20.22
C THR A 62 0.81 -7.30 19.00
N GLY A 63 2.02 -7.77 19.14
CA GLY A 63 2.97 -8.00 18.04
C GLY A 63 3.72 -6.76 17.58
N ASP A 64 4.69 -6.98 16.70
CA ASP A 64 5.57 -5.95 16.14
C ASP A 64 5.04 -5.45 14.81
N ILE A 65 4.48 -4.25 14.80
CA ILE A 65 3.91 -3.61 13.59
C ILE A 65 4.98 -3.02 12.67
N GLU A 66 6.23 -2.91 13.11
CA GLU A 66 7.34 -2.46 12.25
C GLU A 66 7.82 -3.57 11.28
N ARG A 67 7.37 -4.80 11.47
CA ARG A 67 7.61 -5.92 10.54
C ARG A 67 6.96 -5.67 9.18
N PHE A 68 7.55 -6.30 8.16
CA PHE A 68 7.01 -6.32 6.80
C PHE A 68 6.24 -7.61 6.54
N CYS A 69 5.11 -7.51 5.86
CA CYS A 69 4.38 -8.65 5.34
C CYS A 69 5.11 -9.14 4.08
N GLU A 70 5.80 -10.27 4.18
CA GLU A 70 6.61 -10.83 3.09
C GLU A 70 6.00 -12.09 2.47
N LYS A 71 5.02 -12.68 3.14
CA LYS A 71 4.34 -13.92 2.74
C LYS A 71 2.86 -13.86 3.11
N GLY A 72 2.10 -14.82 2.57
CA GLY A 72 0.70 -14.97 2.88
C GLY A 72 -0.22 -14.07 2.06
N LYS A 73 -1.49 -14.18 2.33
CA LYS A 73 -2.57 -13.46 1.65
C LYS A 73 -3.54 -12.87 2.66
N VAL A 74 -4.38 -11.97 2.19
CA VAL A 74 -5.50 -11.44 2.99
C VAL A 74 -6.69 -12.39 2.86
N VAL A 75 -7.22 -12.83 4.00
CA VAL A 75 -8.35 -13.74 4.10
C VAL A 75 -9.45 -13.10 4.94
N ILE A 76 -10.69 -13.17 4.46
CA ILE A 76 -11.87 -12.77 5.25
C ILE A 76 -12.46 -14.03 5.87
N ALA A 77 -12.46 -14.11 7.19
CA ALA A 77 -12.96 -15.25 7.95
C ALA A 77 -14.47 -15.15 8.13
N ALA A 78 -15.23 -15.40 7.06
CA ALA A 78 -16.69 -15.37 7.07
C ALA A 78 -17.34 -16.74 7.35
N ALA A 79 -16.56 -17.83 7.31
CA ALA A 79 -17.04 -19.17 7.55
C ALA A 79 -17.05 -19.54 9.06
N ASN A 80 -17.60 -20.71 9.38
CA ASN A 80 -17.48 -21.24 10.74
C ASN A 80 -16.01 -21.64 11.04
N PRO A 81 -15.59 -21.70 12.31
CA PRO A 81 -14.22 -21.98 12.69
C PRO A 81 -13.65 -23.29 12.14
N GLU A 82 -14.46 -24.34 12.04
CA GLU A 82 -14.03 -25.64 11.51
C GLU A 82 -13.63 -25.55 10.04
N MET A 83 -14.32 -24.73 9.25
CA MET A 83 -14.00 -24.52 7.84
C MET A 83 -12.80 -23.62 7.65
N MET A 84 -12.49 -22.76 8.61
CA MET A 84 -11.34 -21.83 8.53
C MET A 84 -10.01 -22.58 8.40
N ASN A 85 -9.88 -23.74 9.03
CA ASN A 85 -8.67 -24.57 8.95
C ASN A 85 -8.32 -25.05 7.52
N TYR A 86 -9.26 -24.95 6.58
CA TYR A 86 -9.04 -25.38 5.20
C TYR A 86 -8.52 -24.28 4.29
N TYR A 87 -8.64 -23.00 4.68
CA TYR A 87 -8.25 -21.91 3.81
C TYR A 87 -7.33 -20.85 4.45
N ILE A 88 -7.13 -20.89 5.78
CA ILE A 88 -6.11 -20.08 6.44
C ILE A 88 -4.78 -20.83 6.38
N GLU A 89 -3.76 -20.16 5.89
CA GLU A 89 -2.40 -20.68 5.75
C GLU A 89 -1.44 -19.89 6.63
N PRO A 90 -0.26 -20.45 6.94
CA PRO A 90 0.78 -19.71 7.66
C PRO A 90 1.11 -18.38 6.98
N HIS A 91 1.31 -17.36 7.80
CA HIS A 91 1.61 -15.98 7.38
C HIS A 91 0.44 -15.18 6.79
N ASP A 92 -0.77 -15.73 6.76
CA ASP A 92 -1.93 -14.97 6.29
C ASP A 92 -2.27 -13.79 7.22
N ILE A 93 -2.90 -12.78 6.62
CA ILE A 93 -3.59 -11.69 7.33
C ILE A 93 -5.07 -12.02 7.34
N VAL A 94 -5.64 -12.22 8.51
CA VAL A 94 -7.04 -12.67 8.64
C VAL A 94 -7.92 -11.54 9.17
N ILE A 95 -8.91 -11.13 8.37
CA ILE A 95 -9.94 -10.17 8.76
C ILE A 95 -11.10 -10.94 9.36
N LEU A 96 -11.45 -10.67 10.61
CA LEU A 96 -12.46 -11.41 11.34
C LEU A 96 -13.19 -10.53 12.37
N GLY A 97 -14.20 -11.11 12.99
CA GLY A 97 -15.00 -10.44 14.02
C GLY A 97 -14.65 -10.89 15.45
N ASN A 98 -15.64 -10.84 16.31
CA ASN A 98 -15.51 -11.05 17.76
C ASN A 98 -15.54 -12.51 18.23
N ARG A 99 -15.66 -13.48 17.33
CA ARG A 99 -15.72 -14.91 17.72
C ARG A 99 -14.35 -15.42 18.15
N ALA A 100 -14.23 -15.78 19.43
CA ALA A 100 -12.98 -16.27 20.00
C ALA A 100 -12.45 -17.52 19.28
N GLU A 101 -13.35 -18.44 18.86
CA GLU A 101 -12.99 -19.63 18.14
C GLU A 101 -12.34 -19.32 16.79
N SER A 102 -12.83 -18.29 16.10
CA SER A 102 -12.26 -17.83 14.82
C SER A 102 -10.87 -17.22 15.03
N GLN A 103 -10.71 -16.45 16.10
CA GLN A 103 -9.42 -15.85 16.47
C GLN A 103 -8.38 -16.93 16.82
N LEU A 104 -8.78 -17.95 17.59
CA LEU A 104 -7.93 -19.10 17.92
C LEU A 104 -7.57 -19.91 16.68
N SER A 105 -8.54 -20.18 15.77
CA SER A 105 -8.27 -20.89 14.53
C SER A 105 -7.22 -20.17 13.67
N ALA A 106 -7.30 -18.84 13.54
CA ALA A 106 -6.29 -18.07 12.81
C ALA A 106 -4.90 -18.20 13.45
N LEU A 107 -4.82 -18.17 14.78
CA LEU A 107 -3.58 -18.34 15.54
C LEU A 107 -3.00 -19.75 15.34
N ASP A 108 -3.81 -20.78 15.48
CA ASP A 108 -3.41 -22.18 15.35
C ASP A 108 -2.91 -22.53 13.94
N ASN A 109 -3.44 -21.85 12.91
CA ASN A 109 -3.00 -21.98 11.52
C ASN A 109 -1.78 -21.11 11.18
N GLY A 110 -1.22 -20.39 12.15
CA GLY A 110 0.01 -19.63 11.96
C GLY A 110 -0.14 -18.31 11.21
N ALA A 111 -1.30 -17.66 11.30
CA ALA A 111 -1.48 -16.32 10.76
C ALA A 111 -0.46 -15.34 11.35
N ASP A 112 0.07 -14.43 10.55
CA ASP A 112 0.97 -13.37 11.03
C ASP A 112 0.20 -12.22 11.68
N CYS A 113 -1.03 -11.99 11.23
CA CYS A 113 -1.84 -10.89 11.71
C CYS A 113 -3.34 -11.26 11.70
N ILE A 114 -4.05 -10.86 12.74
CA ILE A 114 -5.51 -10.81 12.73
C ILE A 114 -5.98 -9.36 12.88
N ILE A 115 -6.97 -9.01 12.07
CA ILE A 115 -7.64 -7.70 12.10
C ILE A 115 -9.05 -7.93 12.62
N ILE A 116 -9.28 -7.51 13.86
CA ILE A 116 -10.56 -7.65 14.53
C ILE A 116 -11.41 -6.41 14.23
N CYS A 117 -12.57 -6.63 13.63
CA CYS A 117 -13.48 -5.60 13.16
C CYS A 117 -14.49 -5.17 14.22
N GLU A 118 -15.17 -4.02 13.97
CA GLU A 118 -16.26 -3.47 14.79
C GLU A 118 -15.88 -3.15 16.23
N GLY A 119 -14.60 -2.87 16.48
CA GLY A 119 -14.10 -2.50 17.81
C GLY A 119 -14.23 -3.60 18.86
N ALA A 120 -14.32 -4.88 18.43
CA ALA A 120 -14.53 -5.99 19.34
C ALA A 120 -13.36 -6.19 20.31
N ASN A 121 -13.66 -6.59 21.52
CA ASN A 121 -12.67 -6.87 22.55
C ASN A 121 -11.90 -8.17 22.27
N VAL A 122 -10.62 -8.18 22.65
CA VAL A 122 -9.77 -9.37 22.60
C VAL A 122 -9.67 -9.95 24.01
N SER A 123 -9.92 -11.26 24.14
CA SER A 123 -9.77 -11.90 25.46
C SER A 123 -8.31 -11.92 25.91
N PRO A 124 -8.05 -11.86 27.24
CA PRO A 124 -6.68 -11.95 27.77
C PRO A 124 -5.94 -13.21 27.28
N THR A 125 -6.64 -14.33 27.22
CA THR A 125 -6.04 -15.62 26.78
C THR A 125 -5.56 -15.55 25.32
N ILE A 126 -6.35 -14.98 24.41
CA ILE A 126 -5.95 -14.83 23.00
C ILE A 126 -4.78 -13.84 22.87
N ARG A 127 -4.82 -12.75 23.66
CA ARG A 127 -3.73 -11.78 23.71
C ARG A 127 -2.42 -12.45 24.12
N ASP A 128 -2.41 -13.21 25.21
CA ASP A 128 -1.22 -13.85 25.73
C ASP A 128 -0.66 -14.89 24.75
N LEU A 129 -1.54 -15.68 24.12
CA LEU A 129 -1.14 -16.63 23.07
C LEU A 129 -0.56 -15.94 21.84
N ALA A 130 -1.16 -14.83 21.41
CA ALA A 130 -0.65 -14.06 20.28
C ALA A 130 0.72 -13.44 20.57
N GLU A 131 0.93 -12.88 21.75
CA GLU A 131 2.23 -12.35 22.18
C GLU A 131 3.29 -13.46 22.19
N HIS A 132 2.96 -14.64 22.73
CA HIS A 132 3.88 -15.78 22.77
C HIS A 132 4.29 -16.25 21.37
N ASN A 133 3.36 -16.24 20.42
CA ASN A 133 3.60 -16.67 19.04
C ASN A 133 4.10 -15.54 18.12
N GLY A 134 4.21 -14.32 18.60
CA GLY A 134 4.60 -13.17 17.80
C GLY A 134 3.56 -12.74 16.77
N MET A 135 2.27 -13.15 16.94
CA MET A 135 1.18 -12.75 16.06
C MET A 135 0.74 -11.32 16.35
N ILE A 136 0.50 -10.56 15.29
CA ILE A 136 -0.01 -9.19 15.38
C ILE A 136 -1.54 -9.24 15.53
N ILE A 137 -2.07 -8.52 16.51
CA ILE A 137 -3.50 -8.27 16.67
C ILE A 137 -3.74 -6.77 16.53
N MET A 138 -4.62 -6.42 15.60
CA MET A 138 -5.14 -5.07 15.39
C MET A 138 -6.64 -5.06 15.57
N VAL A 139 -7.19 -3.99 16.15
CA VAL A 139 -8.63 -3.78 16.28
C VAL A 139 -9.01 -2.51 15.57
N THR A 140 -9.94 -2.60 14.62
CA THR A 140 -10.50 -1.46 13.89
C THR A 140 -11.99 -1.30 14.19
N SER A 141 -12.50 -0.07 14.10
CA SER A 141 -13.94 0.21 14.17
C SER A 141 -14.68 -0.14 12.88
N TYR A 142 -13.97 -0.34 11.77
CA TYR A 142 -14.56 -0.72 10.49
C TYR A 142 -15.13 -2.14 10.54
N ASP A 143 -16.18 -2.39 9.75
CA ASP A 143 -16.67 -3.72 9.45
C ASP A 143 -15.69 -4.47 8.52
N ALA A 144 -15.87 -5.80 8.40
CA ALA A 144 -14.97 -6.64 7.62
C ALA A 144 -14.93 -6.28 6.13
N TYR A 145 -16.07 -5.87 5.55
CA TYR A 145 -16.12 -5.46 4.14
C TYR A 145 -15.34 -4.17 3.91
N THR A 146 -15.52 -3.19 4.78
CA THR A 146 -14.79 -1.92 4.72
C THR A 146 -13.30 -2.14 4.91
N ALA A 147 -12.88 -2.93 5.91
CA ALA A 147 -11.49 -3.27 6.14
C ALA A 147 -10.86 -3.95 4.93
N ALA A 148 -11.53 -4.95 4.34
CA ALA A 148 -11.05 -5.67 3.15
C ALA A 148 -10.91 -4.76 1.93
N ARG A 149 -11.80 -3.77 1.78
CA ARG A 149 -11.74 -2.80 0.68
C ARG A 149 -10.62 -1.78 0.86
N LEU A 150 -10.34 -1.37 2.09
CA LEU A 150 -9.34 -0.33 2.39
C LEU A 150 -7.92 -0.86 2.50
N ILE A 151 -7.73 -2.13 2.90
CA ILE A 151 -6.41 -2.67 3.24
C ILE A 151 -5.36 -2.49 2.12
N ASN A 152 -5.77 -2.58 0.86
CA ASN A 152 -4.86 -2.39 -0.27
C ASN A 152 -4.32 -0.96 -0.41
N GLN A 153 -4.94 0.02 0.26
CA GLN A 153 -4.43 1.39 0.32
C GLN A 153 -3.21 1.54 1.25
N SER A 154 -2.89 0.50 2.01
CA SER A 154 -1.69 0.43 2.85
C SER A 154 -0.40 0.13 2.05
N ILE A 155 -0.54 -0.30 0.79
CA ILE A 155 0.58 -0.65 -0.08
C ILE A 155 1.42 0.60 -0.34
N PRO A 156 2.76 0.52 -0.17
CA PRO A 156 3.65 1.64 -0.43
C PRO A 156 3.53 2.12 -1.87
N ILE A 157 3.54 3.43 -2.06
CA ILE A 157 3.46 4.03 -3.39
C ILE A 157 4.62 3.62 -4.29
N ASP A 158 5.75 3.29 -3.69
CA ASP A 158 6.94 2.72 -4.31
C ASP A 158 6.65 1.48 -5.17
N PHE A 159 5.66 0.69 -4.77
CA PHE A 159 5.23 -0.50 -5.53
C PHE A 159 4.54 -0.15 -6.86
N PHE A 160 3.86 0.98 -6.93
CA PHE A 160 3.08 1.39 -8.10
C PHE A 160 3.79 2.43 -8.98
N MET A 161 4.77 3.17 -8.43
CA MET A 161 5.41 4.23 -9.18
C MET A 161 6.27 3.70 -10.34
N THR A 162 6.34 4.47 -11.40
CA THR A 162 7.26 4.22 -12.51
C THR A 162 8.66 4.61 -12.10
N LYS A 163 9.60 3.67 -12.12
CA LYS A 163 11.03 3.87 -11.76
C LYS A 163 11.96 3.83 -12.96
N GLU A 164 11.61 3.06 -13.96
CA GLU A 164 12.43 2.85 -15.16
C GLU A 164 11.83 3.53 -16.38
N GLY A 165 12.68 3.93 -17.31
CA GLY A 165 12.26 4.54 -18.56
C GLY A 165 11.62 5.92 -18.38
N ILE A 166 11.89 6.62 -17.28
CA ILE A 166 11.41 7.98 -17.04
C ILE A 166 12.10 8.92 -18.04
N LEU A 167 11.28 9.57 -18.88
CA LEU A 167 11.73 10.65 -19.73
C LEU A 167 11.83 11.92 -18.90
N SER A 168 13.05 12.42 -18.76
CA SER A 168 13.33 13.68 -18.07
C SER A 168 14.09 14.62 -18.99
N PHE A 169 14.08 15.91 -18.67
CA PHE A 169 14.86 16.94 -19.33
C PHE A 169 15.91 17.50 -18.37
N GLY A 170 17.03 17.94 -18.92
CA GLY A 170 18.05 18.68 -18.18
C GLY A 170 17.68 20.15 -18.07
N GLU A 171 18.24 20.84 -17.08
CA GLU A 171 18.05 22.28 -16.87
C GLU A 171 18.59 23.14 -18.04
N ASP A 172 19.55 22.60 -18.81
CA ASP A 172 20.19 23.28 -19.93
C ASP A 172 19.60 22.86 -21.31
N ASP A 173 18.56 21.99 -21.34
CA ASP A 173 17.96 21.51 -22.59
C ASP A 173 17.21 22.65 -23.31
N TYR A 174 17.31 22.66 -24.65
CA TYR A 174 16.64 23.69 -25.45
C TYR A 174 15.13 23.40 -25.58
N ILE A 175 14.33 24.45 -25.53
CA ILE A 175 12.87 24.36 -25.60
C ILE A 175 12.40 23.69 -26.90
N ASP A 176 13.07 23.90 -28.00
CA ASP A 176 12.68 23.30 -29.28
C ASP A 176 12.90 21.79 -29.31
N ASP A 177 14.00 21.31 -28.71
CA ASP A 177 14.26 19.87 -28.56
C ASP A 177 13.22 19.21 -27.61
N ILE A 178 12.87 19.90 -26.53
CA ILE A 178 11.83 19.46 -25.61
C ILE A 178 10.47 19.34 -26.32
N LYS A 179 10.09 20.33 -27.13
CA LYS A 179 8.85 20.29 -27.92
C LYS A 179 8.80 19.11 -28.89
N GLU A 180 9.93 18.81 -29.57
CA GLU A 180 10.02 17.69 -30.50
C GLU A 180 9.81 16.34 -29.77
N VAL A 181 10.45 16.14 -28.62
CA VAL A 181 10.26 14.95 -27.79
C VAL A 181 8.80 14.85 -27.31
N MET A 182 8.22 15.95 -26.82
CA MET A 182 6.85 15.98 -26.35
C MET A 182 5.82 15.67 -27.45
N ALA A 183 6.08 16.10 -28.69
CA ALA A 183 5.21 15.84 -29.82
C ALA A 183 5.12 14.34 -30.14
N ASN A 184 6.21 13.60 -29.94
CA ASN A 184 6.36 12.18 -30.25
C ASN A 184 5.99 11.24 -29.09
N LYS A 185 5.74 11.75 -27.89
CA LYS A 185 5.43 10.95 -26.71
C LYS A 185 4.02 11.18 -26.19
N ARG A 186 3.43 10.14 -25.63
CA ARG A 186 2.07 10.24 -25.03
C ARG A 186 2.03 10.87 -23.66
N HIS A 187 3.20 11.02 -23.00
CA HIS A 187 3.28 11.62 -21.67
C HIS A 187 2.93 13.11 -21.73
N ARG A 188 2.35 13.62 -20.65
CA ARG A 188 1.93 15.02 -20.53
C ARG A 188 2.89 15.87 -19.72
N ASP A 189 3.50 15.26 -18.72
CA ASP A 189 4.34 15.89 -17.73
C ASP A 189 5.68 15.19 -17.68
N PHE A 190 6.75 15.97 -17.63
CA PHE A 190 8.13 15.49 -17.65
C PHE A 190 8.93 16.17 -16.53
N PRO A 191 9.67 15.41 -15.71
CA PRO A 191 10.55 16.01 -14.71
C PRO A 191 11.74 16.70 -15.36
N VAL A 192 12.16 17.80 -14.75
CA VAL A 192 13.39 18.50 -15.09
C VAL A 192 14.40 18.23 -13.98
N LEU A 193 15.60 17.79 -14.37
CA LEU A 193 16.67 17.41 -13.45
C LEU A 193 17.91 18.28 -13.68
N ASN A 194 18.68 18.52 -12.63
CA ASN A 194 20.02 19.07 -12.77
C ASN A 194 21.03 17.98 -13.18
N LYS A 195 22.30 18.35 -13.37
CA LYS A 195 23.40 17.45 -13.77
C LYS A 195 23.69 16.33 -12.76
N GLU A 196 23.27 16.52 -11.51
CA GLU A 196 23.44 15.56 -10.42
C GLU A 196 22.21 14.64 -10.24
N GLY A 197 21.19 14.76 -11.11
CA GLY A 197 19.96 13.97 -11.06
C GLY A 197 18.94 14.46 -10.02
N LYS A 198 19.12 15.65 -9.45
CA LYS A 198 18.17 16.25 -8.54
C LYS A 198 16.97 16.82 -9.30
N TYR A 199 15.81 16.61 -8.75
CA TYR A 199 14.56 17.14 -9.26
C TYR A 199 14.47 18.65 -9.06
N LEU A 200 14.28 19.40 -10.14
CA LEU A 200 14.13 20.84 -10.15
C LEU A 200 12.69 21.30 -10.33
N GLY A 201 11.91 20.56 -11.10
CA GLY A 201 10.54 20.91 -11.40
C GLY A 201 9.92 20.00 -12.45
N MET A 202 8.68 20.30 -12.82
CA MET A 202 7.94 19.59 -13.84
C MET A 202 7.64 20.52 -15.00
N ILE A 203 7.89 20.05 -16.22
CA ILE A 203 7.46 20.74 -17.43
C ILE A 203 6.32 19.98 -18.07
N SER A 204 5.23 20.66 -18.35
CA SER A 204 4.07 20.06 -18.98
C SER A 204 3.92 20.48 -20.43
N ARG A 205 3.29 19.61 -21.22
CA ARG A 205 2.91 19.94 -22.60
C ARG A 205 2.08 21.22 -22.67
N ARG A 206 1.23 21.46 -21.69
CA ARG A 206 0.39 22.67 -21.60
C ARG A 206 1.23 23.95 -21.43
N ASN A 207 2.35 23.87 -20.72
CA ASN A 207 3.21 25.03 -20.51
C ASN A 207 3.97 25.47 -21.78
N LEU A 208 4.21 24.54 -22.72
CA LEU A 208 5.02 24.81 -23.91
C LEU A 208 4.23 24.94 -25.21
N LEU A 209 3.06 24.29 -25.31
CA LEU A 209 2.28 24.18 -26.55
C LEU A 209 0.90 24.88 -26.44
N GLY A 210 0.62 25.49 -25.29
CA GLY A 210 -0.62 26.21 -25.00
C GLY A 210 -0.74 27.60 -25.61
#